data_2533b01e14aea844eb2be0d5609ea0c6
#
_entry.id   2533b01e14aea844eb2be0d5609ea0c6
#
_cell.length_a   1.000
_cell.length_b   1.000
_cell.length_c   1.000
_cell.angle_alpha   90.00
_cell.angle_beta   90.00
_cell.angle_gamma   90.00
#
_symmetry.space_group_name_H-M   'P 1'
#
loop_
_entity.id
_entity.type
_entity.pdbx_description
1 polymer ?
#
loop_
_entity_poly.entity_id
_entity_poly.type
_entity_poly.pdbx_seq_one_letter_code
_entity_poly.pdbx_strand_id
1 'polypeptide(L)'
;GLNLMLDPSFFIQQTERLSGTIVLVVSDEENVFFQEKYPVDILAFDQWGGIQVLPELLSAFVVPNHPVLTGVLSRASSILKEWSGNSSLDAYQSCNPNRVKLQLAALYEAIKEQHIAYCTPPSSFGDAGQRVRLSDNVLSGKLGTCLDLSLLYASCAEAMGLHPLLVIIQGHAFVGCWLIDGTFPDAVNDDPSLLTKRTADGINEVILLEATCMTDGNNVTFDTA
;
A
#
# COMPACT_ATOMS: atom_id res chain seq x y z
N GLY A 1 22.61 22.19 -1.44
CA GLY A 1 21.27 21.89 -0.92
C GLY A 1 21.19 22.32 0.54
N LEU A 2 20.04 22.83 0.96
CA LEU A 2 19.75 23.10 2.38
C LEU A 2 19.33 21.78 3.04
N ASN A 3 19.95 21.43 4.14
CA ASN A 3 19.54 20.29 4.95
C ASN A 3 18.59 20.80 6.04
N LEU A 4 17.30 20.54 5.87
CA LEU A 4 16.29 20.87 6.88
C LEU A 4 16.31 19.79 7.96
N MET A 5 16.67 20.15 9.18
CA MET A 5 16.52 19.27 10.33
C MET A 5 15.06 19.32 10.80
N LEU A 6 14.28 18.36 10.31
CA LEU A 6 12.89 18.20 10.73
C LEU A 6 12.84 17.31 11.98
N ASP A 7 11.97 17.62 12.92
CA ASP A 7 11.71 16.78 14.09
C ASP A 7 10.70 15.69 13.74
N PRO A 8 11.10 14.41 13.62
CA PRO A 8 10.18 13.34 13.27
C PRO A 8 9.05 13.18 14.28
N SER A 9 9.28 13.48 15.55
CA SER A 9 8.25 13.36 16.61
C SER A 9 7.10 14.34 16.42
N PHE A 10 7.38 15.51 15.86
CA PHE A 10 6.35 16.47 15.49
C PHE A 10 5.43 15.91 14.39
N PHE A 11 6.02 15.33 13.32
CA PHE A 11 5.23 14.85 12.17
C PHE A 11 4.40 13.62 12.51
N ILE A 12 4.91 12.67 13.30
CA ILE A 12 4.18 11.48 13.73
C ILE A 12 2.93 11.82 14.56
N GLN A 13 2.95 12.96 15.25
CA GLN A 13 1.84 13.41 16.09
C GLN A 13 0.78 14.22 15.32
N GLN A 14 1.03 14.57 14.06
CA GLN A 14 0.09 15.34 13.25
C GLN A 14 -1.06 14.46 12.78
N THR A 15 -2.19 14.54 13.46
CA THR A 15 -3.42 13.81 13.09
C THR A 15 -4.32 14.60 12.13
N GLU A 16 -4.04 15.89 11.93
CA GLU A 16 -4.78 16.76 11.02
C GLU A 16 -3.83 17.56 10.14
N ARG A 17 -4.30 17.96 8.95
CA ARG A 17 -3.57 18.84 8.04
C ARG A 17 -3.38 20.22 8.68
N LEU A 18 -2.15 20.72 8.64
CA LEU A 18 -1.80 22.05 9.14
C LEU A 18 -1.27 22.91 7.98
N SER A 19 -1.72 24.16 7.91
CA SER A 19 -1.11 25.15 7.04
C SER A 19 -0.01 25.90 7.79
N GLY A 20 1.16 25.99 7.19
CA GLY A 20 2.36 26.61 7.75
C GLY A 20 3.00 27.58 6.77
N THR A 21 4.12 28.14 7.19
CA THR A 21 4.96 29.00 6.35
C THR A 21 6.41 28.68 6.59
N ILE A 22 7.13 28.37 5.52
CA ILE A 22 8.60 28.33 5.55
C ILE A 22 9.09 29.74 5.28
N VAL A 23 9.93 30.26 6.18
CA VAL A 23 10.59 31.56 6.00
C VAL A 23 12.06 31.30 5.67
N LEU A 24 12.47 31.67 4.47
CA LEU A 24 13.86 31.62 4.06
C LEU A 24 14.51 32.97 4.31
N VAL A 25 15.56 33.01 5.13
CA VAL A 25 16.31 34.21 5.45
C VAL A 25 17.78 33.99 5.12
N VAL A 26 18.38 34.90 4.37
CA VAL A 26 19.82 34.96 4.12
C VAL A 26 20.34 36.23 4.77
N SER A 27 21.20 36.08 5.76
CA SER A 27 21.75 37.23 6.53
C SER A 27 23.20 36.98 6.90
N ASP A 28 23.93 38.08 7.15
CA ASP A 28 25.15 38.09 7.96
C ASP A 28 24.86 38.62 9.38
N GLU A 29 25.90 38.91 10.14
CA GLU A 29 25.77 39.37 11.53
C GLU A 29 25.04 40.74 11.68
N GLU A 30 25.02 41.55 10.61
CA GLU A 30 24.49 42.92 10.66
C GLU A 30 23.26 43.14 9.74
N ASN A 31 23.14 42.38 8.66
CA ASN A 31 22.14 42.66 7.60
C ASN A 31 21.41 41.41 7.13
N VAL A 32 20.11 41.57 6.83
CA VAL A 32 19.31 40.60 6.10
C VAL A 32 19.34 40.95 4.61
N PHE A 33 19.93 40.09 3.79
CA PHE A 33 20.05 40.26 2.34
C PHE A 33 18.82 39.77 1.56
N PHE A 34 18.14 38.76 2.11
CA PHE A 34 17.00 38.13 1.47
C PHE A 34 16.06 37.56 2.53
N GLN A 35 14.78 37.79 2.36
CA GLN A 35 13.75 37.14 3.17
C GLN A 35 12.53 36.87 2.30
N GLU A 36 12.11 35.61 2.26
CA GLU A 36 10.94 35.21 1.51
C GLU A 36 10.12 34.18 2.30
N LYS A 37 8.79 34.19 2.06
CA LYS A 37 7.85 33.33 2.76
C LYS A 37 7.17 32.42 1.75
N TYR A 38 7.18 31.11 2.04
CA TYR A 38 6.55 30.09 1.21
C TYR A 38 5.45 29.41 2.02
N PRO A 39 4.18 29.49 1.60
CA PRO A 39 3.12 28.72 2.25
C PRO A 39 3.37 27.24 2.01
N VAL A 40 3.13 26.41 3.03
CA VAL A 40 3.26 24.97 2.98
C VAL A 40 2.11 24.32 3.70
N ASP A 41 1.73 23.15 3.24
CA ASP A 41 0.79 22.28 3.94
C ASP A 41 1.57 21.09 4.51
N ILE A 42 1.35 20.84 5.80
CA ILE A 42 1.86 19.68 6.52
C ILE A 42 0.70 18.70 6.57
N LEU A 43 0.85 17.57 5.89
CA LEU A 43 -0.16 16.52 5.90
C LEU A 43 -0.18 15.79 7.25
N ALA A 44 -1.30 15.20 7.60
CA ALA A 44 -1.36 14.27 8.71
C ALA A 44 -0.46 13.05 8.43
N PHE A 45 0.02 12.39 9.49
CA PHE A 45 0.95 11.25 9.37
C PHE A 45 0.37 10.07 8.57
N ASP A 46 -0.96 9.96 8.53
CA ASP A 46 -1.75 8.95 7.84
C ASP A 46 -2.44 9.50 6.58
N GLN A 47 -1.91 10.58 6.00
CA GLN A 47 -2.47 11.21 4.81
C GLN A 47 -1.48 11.14 3.63
N TRP A 48 -1.88 10.44 2.58
CA TRP A 48 -1.19 10.46 1.30
C TRP A 48 -1.60 11.69 0.48
N GLY A 49 -0.63 12.33 -0.20
CA GLY A 49 -0.87 13.55 -0.98
C GLY A 49 -1.73 13.38 -2.24
N GLY A 50 -1.97 12.12 -2.66
CA GLY A 50 -2.72 11.81 -3.88
C GLY A 50 -1.82 11.63 -5.11
N ILE A 51 -2.43 11.24 -6.22
CA ILE A 51 -1.71 10.93 -7.48
C ILE A 51 -1.07 12.16 -8.14
N GLN A 52 -1.51 13.37 -7.80
CA GLN A 52 -0.97 14.62 -8.34
C GLN A 52 0.27 15.11 -7.57
N VAL A 53 0.51 14.60 -6.37
CA VAL A 53 1.58 15.06 -5.48
C VAL A 53 2.37 13.85 -4.99
N LEU A 54 3.51 13.58 -5.62
CA LEU A 54 4.44 12.50 -5.28
C LEU A 54 3.69 11.15 -5.10
N PRO A 55 3.10 10.59 -6.17
CA PRO A 55 2.32 9.35 -6.12
C PRO A 55 3.12 8.19 -5.52
N GLU A 56 4.44 8.15 -5.71
CA GLU A 56 5.35 7.15 -5.15
C GLU A 56 5.33 7.09 -3.61
N LEU A 57 4.96 8.17 -2.93
CA LEU A 57 4.84 8.19 -1.47
C LEU A 57 3.72 7.26 -0.95
N LEU A 58 2.83 6.79 -1.82
CA LEU A 58 1.85 5.77 -1.42
C LEU A 58 2.54 4.50 -0.93
N SER A 59 3.68 4.13 -1.50
CA SER A 59 4.46 2.96 -1.07
C SER A 59 4.95 3.04 0.37
N ALA A 60 5.09 4.25 0.94
CA ALA A 60 5.47 4.42 2.35
C ALA A 60 4.42 3.90 3.35
N PHE A 61 3.18 3.68 2.90
CA PHE A 61 2.09 3.08 3.70
C PHE A 61 2.06 1.55 3.59
N VAL A 62 2.91 0.94 2.77
CA VAL A 62 3.16 -0.50 2.78
C VAL A 62 4.21 -0.77 3.87
N VAL A 63 3.79 -1.44 4.95
CA VAL A 63 4.60 -1.61 6.17
C VAL A 63 4.79 -3.09 6.47
N PRO A 64 5.68 -3.81 5.75
CA PRO A 64 5.80 -5.27 5.81
C PRO A 64 6.30 -5.79 7.16
N ASN A 65 7.02 -4.96 7.91
CA ASN A 65 7.58 -5.36 9.21
C ASN A 65 6.67 -5.01 10.41
N HIS A 66 5.43 -4.60 10.18
CA HIS A 66 4.52 -4.25 11.27
C HIS A 66 4.09 -5.51 12.05
N PRO A 67 4.25 -5.56 13.39
CA PRO A 67 3.96 -6.77 14.19
C PRO A 67 2.53 -7.30 14.05
N VAL A 68 1.56 -6.44 13.76
CA VAL A 68 0.15 -6.80 13.60
C VAL A 68 -0.08 -7.82 12.48
N LEU A 69 0.79 -7.85 11.46
CA LEU A 69 0.70 -8.76 10.32
C LEU A 69 1.00 -10.22 10.69
N THR A 70 1.71 -10.46 11.80
CA THR A 70 2.14 -11.80 12.21
C THR A 70 0.97 -12.78 12.31
N GLY A 71 -0.17 -12.34 12.84
CA GLY A 71 -1.37 -13.18 12.97
C GLY A 71 -1.94 -13.59 11.60
N VAL A 72 -2.02 -12.65 10.66
CA VAL A 72 -2.50 -12.89 9.30
C VAL A 72 -1.56 -13.84 8.56
N LEU A 73 -0.25 -13.61 8.64
CA LEU A 73 0.75 -14.44 7.97
C LEU A 73 0.78 -15.87 8.54
N SER A 74 0.66 -16.01 9.85
CA SER A 74 0.54 -17.32 10.50
C SER A 74 -0.69 -18.08 10.02
N ARG A 75 -1.82 -17.40 9.89
CA ARG A 75 -3.04 -18.01 9.36
C ARG A 75 -2.90 -18.38 7.89
N ALA A 76 -2.33 -17.50 7.04
CA ALA A 76 -2.03 -17.80 5.64
C ALA A 76 -1.12 -19.04 5.49
N SER A 77 -0.08 -19.14 6.30
CA SER A 77 0.79 -20.32 6.37
C SER A 77 0.04 -21.60 6.72
N SER A 78 -0.92 -21.53 7.66
CA SER A 78 -1.76 -22.65 8.05
C SER A 78 -2.69 -23.10 6.92
N ILE A 79 -3.36 -22.15 6.26
CA ILE A 79 -4.22 -22.40 5.08
C ILE A 79 -3.40 -23.05 3.96
N LEU A 80 -2.21 -22.51 3.69
CA LEU A 80 -1.33 -23.02 2.67
C LEU A 80 -0.90 -24.48 2.95
N LYS A 81 -0.68 -24.82 4.22
CA LYS A 81 -0.42 -26.20 4.67
C LYS A 81 -1.62 -27.11 4.43
N GLU A 82 -2.82 -26.66 4.76
CA GLU A 82 -4.06 -27.40 4.54
C GLU A 82 -4.24 -27.74 3.04
N TRP A 83 -3.94 -26.79 2.13
CA TRP A 83 -4.13 -26.96 0.69
C TRP A 83 -3.03 -27.74 -0.02
N SER A 84 -1.78 -27.58 0.40
CA SER A 84 -0.61 -28.11 -0.32
C SER A 84 0.28 -29.06 0.48
N GLY A 85 0.00 -29.26 1.77
CA GLY A 85 0.88 -30.00 2.68
C GLY A 85 2.16 -29.24 3.09
N ASN A 86 2.42 -28.06 2.51
CA ASN A 86 3.60 -27.23 2.76
C ASN A 86 3.20 -25.84 3.24
N SER A 87 3.57 -25.50 4.49
CA SER A 87 3.26 -24.22 5.14
C SER A 87 4.21 -23.06 4.80
N SER A 88 5.25 -23.30 4.00
CA SER A 88 6.30 -22.31 3.75
C SER A 88 5.78 -21.16 2.89
N LEU A 89 5.90 -19.94 3.42
CA LEU A 89 5.74 -18.70 2.66
C LEU A 89 7.11 -18.39 2.03
N ASP A 90 7.44 -19.10 0.97
CA ASP A 90 8.76 -19.17 0.37
C ASP A 90 8.96 -18.22 -0.83
N ALA A 91 8.03 -17.30 -1.00
CA ALA A 91 8.06 -16.29 -2.07
C ALA A 91 8.39 -16.93 -3.45
N TYR A 92 9.46 -16.48 -4.09
CA TYR A 92 9.90 -16.94 -5.42
C TYR A 92 10.90 -18.09 -5.39
N GLN A 93 11.27 -18.63 -4.22
CA GLN A 93 12.34 -19.65 -4.09
C GLN A 93 12.06 -20.93 -4.86
N SER A 94 10.78 -21.28 -5.06
CA SER A 94 10.39 -22.44 -5.85
C SER A 94 10.51 -22.23 -7.36
N CYS A 95 10.73 -21.01 -7.84
CA CYS A 95 10.66 -20.60 -9.25
C CYS A 95 9.38 -21.08 -9.96
N ASN A 96 8.28 -21.21 -9.21
CA ASN A 96 6.99 -21.71 -9.70
C ASN A 96 5.88 -20.68 -9.51
N PRO A 97 5.39 -20.03 -10.57
CA PRO A 97 4.31 -19.04 -10.51
C PRO A 97 3.03 -19.56 -9.83
N ASN A 98 2.69 -20.84 -10.02
CA ASN A 98 1.52 -21.43 -9.37
C ASN A 98 1.70 -21.54 -7.85
N ARG A 99 2.94 -21.76 -7.38
CA ARG A 99 3.24 -21.75 -5.95
C ARG A 99 3.08 -20.33 -5.37
N VAL A 100 3.54 -19.32 -6.09
CA VAL A 100 3.34 -17.90 -5.70
C VAL A 100 1.84 -17.57 -5.67
N LYS A 101 1.10 -17.94 -6.73
CA LYS A 101 -0.35 -17.75 -6.78
C LYS A 101 -1.06 -18.41 -5.58
N LEU A 102 -0.66 -19.60 -5.20
CA LEU A 102 -1.22 -20.33 -4.06
C LEU A 102 -0.93 -19.64 -2.72
N GLN A 103 0.26 -19.05 -2.55
CA GLN A 103 0.60 -18.24 -1.38
C GLN A 103 -0.28 -16.99 -1.30
N LEU A 104 -0.49 -16.30 -2.42
CA LEU A 104 -1.37 -15.13 -2.51
C LEU A 104 -2.83 -15.49 -2.21
N ALA A 105 -3.30 -16.64 -2.70
CA ALA A 105 -4.65 -17.13 -2.40
C ALA A 105 -4.82 -17.46 -0.91
N ALA A 106 -3.82 -18.07 -0.27
CA ALA A 106 -3.84 -18.34 1.17
C ALA A 106 -3.84 -17.04 1.99
N LEU A 107 -3.11 -16.02 1.54
CA LEU A 107 -3.14 -14.68 2.15
C LEU A 107 -4.52 -14.04 2.00
N TYR A 108 -5.14 -14.13 0.83
CA TYR A 108 -6.49 -13.61 0.58
C TYR A 108 -7.50 -14.20 1.58
N GLU A 109 -7.52 -15.51 1.74
CA GLU A 109 -8.44 -16.15 2.68
C GLU A 109 -8.11 -15.79 4.15
N ALA A 110 -6.83 -15.67 4.51
CA ALA A 110 -6.43 -15.25 5.85
C ALA A 110 -6.88 -13.82 6.19
N ILE A 111 -6.88 -12.91 5.22
CA ILE A 111 -7.41 -11.54 5.41
C ILE A 111 -8.94 -11.56 5.44
N LYS A 112 -9.59 -12.34 4.57
CA LYS A 112 -11.04 -12.50 4.55
C LYS A 112 -11.59 -13.00 5.90
N GLU A 113 -10.91 -13.92 6.55
CA GLU A 113 -11.23 -14.39 7.91
C GLU A 113 -11.10 -13.30 9.00
N GLN A 114 -10.55 -12.13 8.67
CA GLN A 114 -10.50 -11.00 9.62
C GLN A 114 -11.85 -10.29 9.76
N HIS A 115 -12.84 -10.57 8.91
CA HIS A 115 -14.17 -9.96 8.95
C HIS A 115 -14.13 -8.42 8.93
N ILE A 116 -13.40 -7.86 7.95
CA ILE A 116 -13.28 -6.42 7.78
C ILE A 116 -14.49 -5.91 7.01
N ALA A 117 -15.19 -4.94 7.57
CA ALA A 117 -16.30 -4.27 6.87
C ALA A 117 -15.75 -3.28 5.83
N TYR A 118 -16.42 -3.19 4.67
CA TYR A 118 -16.09 -2.18 3.67
C TYR A 118 -16.65 -0.82 4.05
N CYS A 119 -15.83 0.20 3.89
CA CYS A 119 -16.19 1.59 4.08
C CYS A 119 -15.94 2.33 2.76
N THR A 120 -16.99 2.92 2.17
CA THR A 120 -16.84 3.72 0.96
C THR A 120 -15.98 4.95 1.26
N PRO A 121 -14.86 5.15 0.57
CA PRO A 121 -14.02 6.31 0.80
C PRO A 121 -14.73 7.57 0.31
N PRO A 122 -14.44 8.75 0.92
CA PRO A 122 -14.73 10.00 0.26
C PRO A 122 -13.93 10.05 -1.05
N SER A 123 -14.54 10.44 -2.14
CA SER A 123 -13.92 10.52 -3.47
C SER A 123 -12.89 11.66 -3.50
N SER A 124 -11.65 11.41 -3.11
CA SER A 124 -10.60 12.43 -3.06
C SER A 124 -9.22 11.94 -3.47
N PHE A 125 -9.14 10.89 -4.28
CA PHE A 125 -7.84 10.36 -4.76
C PHE A 125 -6.97 11.38 -5.51
N GLY A 126 -7.50 12.55 -5.89
CA GLY A 126 -6.79 13.53 -6.70
C GLY A 126 -6.49 14.87 -6.04
N ASP A 127 -7.42 15.45 -5.29
CA ASP A 127 -7.40 16.90 -5.10
C ASP A 127 -7.00 17.39 -3.70
N ALA A 128 -7.14 16.60 -2.64
CA ALA A 128 -6.95 17.07 -1.27
C ALA A 128 -6.12 16.15 -0.38
N GLY A 129 -5.55 15.10 -0.94
CA GLY A 129 -4.90 14.04 -0.21
C GLY A 129 -5.89 13.03 0.40
N GLN A 130 -5.50 11.77 0.39
CA GLN A 130 -6.33 10.65 0.85
C GLN A 130 -5.87 10.21 2.24
N ARG A 131 -6.82 10.11 3.18
CA ARG A 131 -6.57 9.46 4.49
C ARG A 131 -6.40 7.95 4.26
N VAL A 132 -5.43 7.38 4.92
CA VAL A 132 -5.05 5.98 4.87
C VAL A 132 -5.16 5.38 6.26
N ARG A 133 -5.89 4.27 6.40
CA ARG A 133 -5.82 3.48 7.63
C ARG A 133 -4.65 2.51 7.52
N LEU A 134 -3.70 2.63 8.43
CA LEU A 134 -2.60 1.67 8.54
C LEU A 134 -3.13 0.29 8.93
N SER A 135 -2.36 -0.75 8.64
CA SER A 135 -2.76 -2.17 8.82
C SER A 135 -3.27 -2.51 10.22
N ASP A 136 -2.70 -1.91 11.26
CA ASP A 136 -3.14 -2.08 12.65
C ASP A 136 -4.55 -1.51 12.89
N ASN A 137 -4.82 -0.33 12.34
CA ASN A 137 -6.12 0.33 12.43
C ASN A 137 -7.19 -0.42 11.63
N VAL A 138 -6.85 -0.97 10.45
CA VAL A 138 -7.75 -1.81 9.66
C VAL A 138 -8.10 -3.10 10.42
N LEU A 139 -7.09 -3.81 10.90
CA LEU A 139 -7.28 -5.10 11.59
C LEU A 139 -7.96 -4.97 12.95
N SER A 140 -7.65 -3.93 13.73
CA SER A 140 -8.27 -3.69 15.04
C SER A 140 -9.67 -3.08 14.91
N GLY A 141 -9.84 -2.11 14.01
CA GLY A 141 -11.11 -1.43 13.78
C GLY A 141 -12.09 -2.22 12.90
N LYS A 142 -11.64 -3.29 12.24
CA LYS A 142 -12.45 -4.12 11.33
C LYS A 142 -13.15 -3.28 10.25
N LEU A 143 -12.48 -2.26 9.75
CA LEU A 143 -13.03 -1.32 8.77
C LEU A 143 -11.94 -0.87 7.80
N GLY A 144 -12.22 -0.90 6.49
CA GLY A 144 -11.27 -0.47 5.47
C GLY A 144 -11.93 0.00 4.18
N THR A 145 -11.27 0.92 3.49
CA THR A 145 -11.58 1.33 2.11
C THR A 145 -10.87 0.42 1.11
N CYS A 146 -11.12 0.58 -0.19
CA CYS A 146 -10.38 -0.13 -1.24
C CYS A 146 -8.86 0.11 -1.11
N LEU A 147 -8.43 1.34 -0.83
CA LEU A 147 -7.02 1.68 -0.64
C LEU A 147 -6.43 1.02 0.60
N ASP A 148 -7.12 1.10 1.75
CA ASP A 148 -6.66 0.52 3.01
C ASP A 148 -6.46 -1.01 2.90
N LEU A 149 -7.40 -1.69 2.23
CA LEU A 149 -7.33 -3.13 1.99
C LEU A 149 -6.22 -3.52 1.01
N SER A 150 -6.01 -2.71 -0.04
CA SER A 150 -4.90 -2.91 -0.98
C SER A 150 -3.55 -2.75 -0.30
N LEU A 151 -3.41 -1.76 0.59
CA LEU A 151 -2.19 -1.53 1.37
C LEU A 151 -1.95 -2.63 2.42
N LEU A 152 -3.00 -3.12 3.07
CA LEU A 152 -2.91 -4.27 3.99
C LEU A 152 -2.43 -5.52 3.26
N TYR A 153 -3.05 -5.83 2.11
CA TYR A 153 -2.66 -6.98 1.30
C TYR A 153 -1.23 -6.84 0.79
N ALA A 154 -0.84 -5.67 0.27
CA ALA A 154 0.51 -5.38 -0.19
C ALA A 154 1.53 -5.52 0.94
N SER A 155 1.23 -5.00 2.14
CA SER A 155 2.11 -5.13 3.32
C SER A 155 2.34 -6.60 3.70
N CYS A 156 1.30 -7.42 3.66
CA CYS A 156 1.42 -8.86 3.93
C CYS A 156 2.19 -9.58 2.81
N ALA A 157 1.94 -9.26 1.54
CA ALA A 157 2.63 -9.86 0.40
C ALA A 157 4.14 -9.53 0.43
N GLU A 158 4.49 -8.27 0.70
CA GLU A 158 5.89 -7.86 0.84
C GLU A 158 6.57 -8.51 2.06
N ALA A 159 5.85 -8.67 3.18
CA ALA A 159 6.34 -9.40 4.34
C ALA A 159 6.63 -10.90 4.04
N MET A 160 5.97 -11.46 3.04
CA MET A 160 6.23 -12.81 2.53
C MET A 160 7.41 -12.85 1.53
N GLY A 161 7.99 -11.69 1.17
CA GLY A 161 9.05 -11.56 0.17
C GLY A 161 8.54 -11.52 -1.28
N LEU A 162 7.25 -11.21 -1.47
CA LEU A 162 6.65 -11.02 -2.79
C LEU A 162 6.69 -9.55 -3.20
N HIS A 163 6.53 -9.27 -4.49
CA HIS A 163 6.56 -7.93 -5.06
C HIS A 163 5.13 -7.46 -5.42
N PRO A 164 4.41 -6.80 -4.48
CA PRO A 164 3.08 -6.27 -4.73
C PRO A 164 3.11 -5.03 -5.61
N LEU A 165 1.99 -4.74 -6.24
CA LEU A 165 1.72 -3.55 -7.04
C LEU A 165 0.46 -2.87 -6.50
N LEU A 166 0.50 -1.56 -6.32
CA LEU A 166 -0.68 -0.75 -6.02
C LEU A 166 -1.20 -0.15 -7.32
N VAL A 167 -2.43 -0.44 -7.68
CA VAL A 167 -3.06 0.07 -8.90
C VAL A 167 -4.14 1.06 -8.53
N ILE A 168 -3.99 2.28 -9.02
CA ILE A 168 -4.92 3.37 -8.76
C ILE A 168 -5.62 3.73 -10.07
N ILE A 169 -6.94 3.71 -10.05
CA ILE A 169 -7.79 4.20 -11.14
C ILE A 169 -8.72 5.29 -10.60
N GLN A 170 -9.50 5.91 -11.47
CA GLN A 170 -10.41 6.96 -11.04
C GLN A 170 -11.39 6.45 -9.98
N GLY A 171 -11.26 6.97 -8.76
CA GLY A 171 -12.16 6.67 -7.63
C GLY A 171 -11.99 5.29 -7.01
N HIS A 172 -10.97 4.51 -7.40
CA HIS A 172 -10.77 3.16 -6.89
C HIS A 172 -9.29 2.76 -6.82
N ALA A 173 -8.99 1.83 -5.91
CA ALA A 173 -7.68 1.22 -5.75
C ALA A 173 -7.82 -0.30 -5.63
N PHE A 174 -6.90 -1.02 -6.24
CA PHE A 174 -6.77 -2.47 -6.08
C PHE A 174 -5.30 -2.88 -6.07
N VAL A 175 -5.02 -4.14 -5.79
CA VAL A 175 -3.66 -4.64 -5.64
C VAL A 175 -3.33 -5.64 -6.74
N GLY A 176 -2.07 -5.67 -7.15
CA GLY A 176 -1.51 -6.75 -7.96
C GLY A 176 -0.30 -7.36 -7.28
N CYS A 177 0.20 -8.44 -7.84
CA CYS A 177 1.45 -9.04 -7.40
C CYS A 177 2.15 -9.75 -8.55
N TRP A 178 3.46 -9.68 -8.60
CA TRP A 178 4.25 -10.49 -9.50
C TRP A 178 4.16 -11.96 -9.09
N LEU A 179 3.99 -12.84 -10.08
CA LEU A 179 4.02 -14.30 -9.91
C LEU A 179 5.42 -14.90 -10.17
N ILE A 180 6.31 -14.07 -10.70
CA ILE A 180 7.73 -14.35 -10.92
C ILE A 180 8.56 -13.32 -10.16
N ASP A 181 9.83 -13.58 -9.92
CA ASP A 181 10.76 -12.63 -9.32
C ASP A 181 11.07 -11.50 -10.32
N GLY A 182 10.20 -10.50 -10.34
CA GLY A 182 10.24 -9.38 -11.27
C GLY A 182 9.74 -8.10 -10.64
N THR A 183 10.12 -6.97 -11.24
CA THR A 183 9.64 -5.62 -10.88
C THR A 183 9.54 -4.75 -12.13
N PHE A 184 8.77 -3.67 -12.05
CA PHE A 184 8.88 -2.60 -13.05
C PHE A 184 10.13 -1.75 -12.77
N PRO A 185 10.76 -1.16 -13.81
CA PRO A 185 11.94 -0.34 -13.63
C PRO A 185 11.67 0.96 -12.88
N ASP A 186 10.46 1.51 -13.01
CA ASP A 186 10.05 2.76 -12.40
C ASP A 186 9.08 2.50 -11.24
N ALA A 187 9.20 3.31 -10.18
CA ALA A 187 8.35 3.21 -8.99
C ALA A 187 6.89 3.59 -9.29
N VAL A 188 6.67 4.48 -10.24
CA VAL A 188 5.35 4.90 -10.71
C VAL A 188 5.29 4.78 -12.22
N ASN A 189 4.19 4.24 -12.72
CA ASN A 189 3.98 4.05 -14.14
C ASN A 189 2.53 4.41 -14.50
N ASP A 190 2.34 5.28 -15.46
CA ASP A 190 1.04 5.72 -15.96
C ASP A 190 0.63 5.06 -17.29
N ASP A 191 1.48 4.18 -17.86
CA ASP A 191 1.17 3.40 -19.05
C ASP A 191 0.50 2.06 -18.68
N PRO A 192 -0.85 1.93 -18.83
CA PRO A 192 -1.56 0.71 -18.50
C PRO A 192 -1.14 -0.47 -19.39
N SER A 193 -0.52 -0.22 -20.55
CA SER A 193 -0.10 -1.28 -21.47
C SER A 193 1.00 -2.15 -20.87
N LEU A 194 1.82 -1.62 -19.98
CA LEU A 194 2.86 -2.39 -19.29
C LEU A 194 2.26 -3.41 -18.34
N LEU A 195 1.21 -3.05 -17.63
CA LEU A 195 0.49 -3.94 -16.73
C LEU A 195 -0.32 -4.98 -17.53
N THR A 196 -1.09 -4.54 -18.52
CA THR A 196 -1.96 -5.43 -19.31
C THR A 196 -1.16 -6.47 -20.09
N LYS A 197 0.05 -6.17 -20.54
CA LYS A 197 0.96 -7.16 -21.16
C LYS A 197 1.37 -8.26 -20.19
N ARG A 198 1.61 -7.92 -18.91
CA ARG A 198 2.06 -8.88 -17.89
C ARG A 198 0.92 -9.76 -17.35
N THR A 199 -0.31 -9.28 -17.44
CA THR A 199 -1.51 -10.03 -17.05
C THR A 199 -2.13 -10.83 -18.20
N ALA A 200 -1.66 -10.65 -19.44
CA ALA A 200 -2.23 -11.29 -20.61
C ALA A 200 -2.13 -12.83 -20.56
N ASP A 201 -3.15 -13.49 -21.12
CA ASP A 201 -3.19 -14.94 -21.23
C ASP A 201 -1.93 -15.50 -21.91
N GLY A 202 -1.32 -16.50 -21.28
CA GLY A 202 -0.09 -17.12 -21.73
C GLY A 202 1.20 -16.41 -21.28
N ILE A 203 1.11 -15.20 -20.72
CA ILE A 203 2.21 -14.51 -20.04
C ILE A 203 2.08 -14.73 -18.54
N ASN A 204 0.98 -14.26 -17.93
CA ASN A 204 0.62 -14.50 -16.53
C ASN A 204 1.76 -14.23 -15.54
N GLU A 205 2.51 -13.15 -15.75
CA GLU A 205 3.62 -12.76 -14.87
C GLU A 205 3.13 -11.92 -13.68
N VAL A 206 1.97 -11.28 -13.82
CA VAL A 206 1.31 -10.47 -12.77
C VAL A 206 -0.12 -10.92 -12.62
N ILE A 207 -0.60 -11.02 -11.40
CA ILE A 207 -2.01 -11.18 -11.06
C ILE A 207 -2.55 -9.86 -10.49
N LEU A 208 -3.80 -9.54 -10.81
CA LEU A 208 -4.53 -8.43 -10.21
C LEU A 208 -5.61 -8.99 -9.29
N LEU A 209 -5.92 -8.27 -8.23
CA LEU A 209 -6.85 -8.69 -7.21
C LEU A 209 -7.69 -7.51 -6.73
N GLU A 210 -9.01 -7.68 -6.77
CA GLU A 210 -9.95 -6.74 -6.17
C GLU A 210 -9.99 -6.93 -4.64
N ALA A 211 -9.26 -6.07 -3.93
CA ALA A 211 -9.09 -6.19 -2.49
C ALA A 211 -10.40 -6.06 -1.69
N THR A 212 -11.40 -5.36 -2.23
CA THR A 212 -12.71 -5.21 -1.56
C THR A 212 -13.50 -6.52 -1.50
N CYS A 213 -13.16 -7.50 -2.34
CA CYS A 213 -13.75 -8.84 -2.28
C CYS A 213 -13.39 -9.62 -1.00
N MET A 214 -12.36 -9.19 -0.25
CA MET A 214 -11.99 -9.77 1.04
C MET A 214 -12.87 -9.27 2.19
N THR A 215 -13.77 -8.31 1.97
CA THR A 215 -14.60 -7.74 3.03
C THR A 215 -15.73 -8.66 3.46
N ASP A 216 -16.21 -8.43 4.68
CA ASP A 216 -17.26 -9.22 5.29
C ASP A 216 -18.55 -9.21 4.44
N GLY A 217 -19.21 -10.35 4.35
CA GLY A 217 -20.40 -10.53 3.52
C GLY A 217 -20.13 -10.83 2.03
N ASN A 218 -18.88 -10.73 1.55
CA ASN A 218 -18.51 -11.13 0.19
C ASN A 218 -18.17 -12.62 0.11
N ASN A 219 -18.81 -13.33 -0.84
CA ASN A 219 -18.56 -14.76 -1.11
C ASN A 219 -17.69 -14.98 -2.35
N VAL A 220 -16.87 -13.98 -2.70
CA VAL A 220 -15.96 -14.04 -3.85
C VAL A 220 -14.74 -14.87 -3.46
N THR A 221 -14.31 -15.77 -4.35
CA THR A 221 -13.08 -16.54 -4.19
C THR A 221 -11.88 -15.78 -4.78
N PHE A 222 -10.67 -16.13 -4.39
CA PHE A 222 -9.46 -15.52 -4.95
C PHE A 222 -9.38 -15.57 -6.49
N ASP A 223 -9.79 -16.67 -7.12
CA ASP A 223 -9.72 -16.81 -8.57
C ASP A 223 -10.76 -15.97 -9.33
N THR A 224 -11.72 -15.38 -8.64
CA THR A 224 -12.79 -14.53 -9.20
C THR A 224 -12.75 -13.09 -8.68
N ALA A 225 -11.89 -12.80 -7.73
CA ALA A 225 -11.58 -11.47 -7.20
C ALA A 225 -10.50 -10.78 -8.04
#